data_eb40b40627550ae136e4908b661d6255
#
_entry.id   eb40b40627550ae136e4908b661d6255
#
_cell.length_a   1.000
_cell.length_b   1.000
_cell.length_c   1.000
_cell.angle_alpha   90.00
_cell.angle_beta   90.00
_cell.angle_gamma   90.00
#
_symmetry.space_group_name_H-M   'P 1'
#
loop_
_entity.id
_entity.type
_entity.pdbx_description
1 polymer ?
#
loop_
_entity_poly.entity_id
_entity_poly.type
_entity_poly.pdbx_seq_one_letter_code
_entity_poly.pdbx_strand_id
1 'polypeptide(L)'
;RELAEAFHLPDTDNLNEEKLNDSIIWKFSDYTELTNENRKLLQEETGWSDEIVNAIKTSEEADVYKSAGLKDVNGNLERTDIDWGAKIPQDRIDRMRSLFGDEVADKWSDKTNLDLIREGKAPYGPDGERVNLHHIGQKPDSPLAELTNTEHKTNDGILHDKTKVSEIERPVFRKEREVYWQNRYNELTNQ
;
A
#
# COMPACT_ATOMS: atom_id res chain seq x y z
N ARG A 1 12.62 -32.84 -10.82
CA ARG A 1 12.03 -33.11 -9.48
C ARG A 1 12.26 -31.98 -8.50
N GLU A 2 13.49 -31.55 -8.24
CA GLU A 2 13.79 -30.45 -7.30
C GLU A 2 13.11 -29.09 -7.65
N LEU A 3 13.05 -28.76 -8.94
CA LEU A 3 12.39 -27.53 -9.39
C LEU A 3 10.86 -27.56 -9.22
N ALA A 4 10.25 -28.74 -9.38
CA ALA A 4 8.81 -28.91 -9.20
C ALA A 4 8.40 -28.81 -7.73
N GLU A 5 9.21 -29.38 -6.82
CA GLU A 5 8.97 -29.30 -5.37
C GLU A 5 9.18 -27.88 -4.81
N ALA A 6 10.20 -27.16 -5.30
CA ALA A 6 10.50 -25.79 -4.86
C ALA A 6 9.39 -24.79 -5.23
N PHE A 7 8.63 -25.06 -6.28
CA PHE A 7 7.57 -24.17 -6.78
C PHE A 7 6.15 -24.70 -6.57
N HIS A 8 5.96 -25.77 -5.80
CA HIS A 8 4.67 -26.46 -5.62
C HIS A 8 3.97 -26.80 -6.96
N LEU A 9 4.76 -27.15 -7.97
CA LEU A 9 4.21 -27.59 -9.25
C LEU A 9 3.56 -28.98 -9.09
N PRO A 10 2.43 -29.23 -9.75
CA PRO A 10 1.84 -30.56 -9.77
C PRO A 10 2.83 -31.56 -10.36
N ASP A 11 2.72 -32.80 -9.90
CA ASP A 11 3.62 -33.90 -10.28
C ASP A 11 3.75 -33.98 -11.81
N THR A 12 4.96 -33.74 -12.31
CA THR A 12 5.23 -33.57 -13.74
C THR A 12 5.37 -34.90 -14.49
N ASP A 13 5.31 -36.03 -13.78
CA ASP A 13 5.55 -37.37 -14.35
C ASP A 13 4.49 -37.79 -15.41
N ASN A 14 3.39 -37.01 -15.54
CA ASN A 14 2.32 -37.24 -16.50
C ASN A 14 1.90 -36.03 -17.34
N LEU A 15 2.65 -34.91 -17.26
CA LEU A 15 2.35 -33.72 -18.06
C LEU A 15 3.20 -33.76 -19.35
N ASN A 16 2.54 -33.71 -20.51
CA ASN A 16 3.24 -33.43 -21.76
C ASN A 16 3.78 -31.96 -21.72
N GLU A 17 4.77 -31.66 -22.55
CA GLU A 17 5.42 -30.35 -22.59
C GLU A 17 4.42 -29.19 -22.79
N GLU A 18 3.33 -29.45 -23.47
CA GLU A 18 2.26 -28.47 -23.72
C GLU A 18 1.52 -28.10 -22.42
N LYS A 19 1.19 -29.09 -21.58
CA LYS A 19 0.57 -28.86 -20.27
C LYS A 19 1.55 -28.23 -19.25
N LEU A 20 2.84 -28.51 -19.36
CA LEU A 20 3.87 -27.91 -18.54
C LEU A 20 4.02 -26.43 -18.91
N ASN A 21 4.05 -26.12 -20.20
CA ASN A 21 4.08 -24.73 -20.69
C ASN A 21 2.81 -23.96 -20.28
N ASP A 22 1.64 -24.57 -20.41
CA ASP A 22 0.38 -23.97 -19.94
C ASP A 22 0.39 -23.71 -18.44
N SER A 23 0.94 -24.64 -17.64
CA SER A 23 1.07 -24.45 -16.19
C SER A 23 2.09 -23.38 -15.81
N ILE A 24 3.18 -23.26 -16.56
CA ILE A 24 4.19 -22.21 -16.37
C ILE A 24 3.65 -20.87 -16.83
N ILE A 25 2.99 -20.82 -17.99
CA ILE A 25 2.31 -19.61 -18.50
C ILE A 25 1.23 -19.17 -17.51
N TRP A 26 0.48 -20.11 -16.94
CA TRP A 26 -0.53 -19.82 -15.92
C TRP A 26 0.05 -19.15 -14.68
N LYS A 27 1.19 -19.56 -14.20
CA LYS A 27 1.87 -18.94 -13.05
C LYS A 27 2.51 -17.59 -13.36
N PHE A 28 2.94 -17.36 -14.60
CA PHE A 28 3.47 -16.07 -15.03
C PHE A 28 2.38 -15.08 -15.51
N SER A 29 1.17 -15.57 -15.83
CA SER A 29 0.01 -14.77 -16.22
C SER A 29 -0.95 -14.43 -15.09
N ASP A 30 -0.65 -14.85 -13.84
CA ASP A 30 -1.51 -14.65 -12.67
C ASP A 30 -1.59 -13.20 -12.15
N TYR A 31 -0.97 -12.25 -12.84
CA TYR A 31 -1.39 -10.85 -12.75
C TYR A 31 -2.61 -10.64 -13.66
N THR A 32 -3.74 -11.21 -13.26
CA THR A 32 -4.98 -11.12 -14.03
C THR A 32 -5.55 -9.73 -13.91
N GLU A 33 -5.64 -9.03 -15.04
CA GLU A 33 -6.46 -7.82 -15.13
C GLU A 33 -7.84 -8.12 -14.56
N LEU A 34 -8.32 -7.25 -13.68
CA LEU A 34 -9.68 -7.35 -13.17
C LEU A 34 -10.69 -7.20 -14.32
N THR A 35 -11.48 -8.24 -14.55
CA THR A 35 -12.63 -8.16 -15.46
C THR A 35 -13.73 -7.29 -14.86
N ASN A 36 -14.65 -6.79 -15.69
CA ASN A 36 -15.81 -6.03 -15.21
C ASN A 36 -16.68 -6.82 -14.22
N GLU A 37 -16.78 -8.13 -14.41
CA GLU A 37 -17.49 -9.02 -13.50
C GLU A 37 -16.78 -9.11 -12.13
N ASN A 38 -15.47 -9.30 -12.13
CA ASN A 38 -14.68 -9.36 -10.92
C ASN A 38 -14.67 -8.00 -10.18
N ARG A 39 -14.75 -6.88 -10.88
CA ARG A 39 -14.90 -5.55 -10.26
C ARG A 39 -16.22 -5.41 -9.51
N LYS A 40 -17.33 -5.91 -10.06
CA LYS A 40 -18.62 -5.93 -9.36
C LYS A 40 -18.57 -6.77 -8.09
N LEU A 41 -18.00 -7.97 -8.18
CA LEU A 41 -17.84 -8.85 -7.02
C LEU A 41 -16.98 -8.20 -5.94
N LEU A 42 -15.87 -7.57 -6.34
CA LEU A 42 -15.00 -6.83 -5.43
C LEU A 42 -15.75 -5.70 -4.73
N GLN A 43 -16.57 -4.96 -5.46
CA GLN A 43 -17.37 -3.87 -4.93
C GLN A 43 -18.45 -4.37 -3.93
N GLU A 44 -19.13 -5.45 -4.27
CA GLU A 44 -20.11 -6.09 -3.38
C GLU A 44 -19.45 -6.60 -2.09
N GLU A 45 -18.24 -7.18 -2.19
CA GLU A 45 -17.50 -7.71 -1.05
C GLU A 45 -16.98 -6.60 -0.13
N THR A 46 -16.44 -5.54 -0.69
CA THR A 46 -15.70 -4.51 0.06
C THR A 46 -16.50 -3.26 0.37
N GLY A 47 -17.52 -2.96 -0.41
CA GLY A 47 -18.25 -1.69 -0.37
C GLY A 47 -17.45 -0.51 -0.94
N TRP A 48 -16.33 -0.76 -1.64
CA TRP A 48 -15.54 0.31 -2.25
C TRP A 48 -16.29 0.95 -3.43
N SER A 49 -16.03 2.24 -3.66
CA SER A 49 -16.62 3.01 -4.74
C SER A 49 -16.16 2.55 -6.11
N ASP A 50 -16.90 2.92 -7.14
CA ASP A 50 -16.53 2.70 -8.54
C ASP A 50 -15.14 3.27 -8.86
N GLU A 51 -14.81 4.44 -8.31
CA GLU A 51 -13.53 5.10 -8.51
C GLU A 51 -12.37 4.22 -8.04
N ILE A 52 -12.47 3.68 -6.82
CA ILE A 52 -11.46 2.77 -6.26
C ILE A 52 -11.35 1.50 -7.09
N VAL A 53 -12.48 0.81 -7.31
CA VAL A 53 -12.51 -0.49 -7.99
C VAL A 53 -12.00 -0.38 -9.43
N ASN A 54 -12.31 0.72 -10.13
CA ASN A 54 -11.84 0.97 -11.49
C ASN A 54 -10.36 1.33 -11.57
N ALA A 55 -9.79 1.88 -10.50
CA ALA A 55 -8.35 2.20 -10.43
C ALA A 55 -7.47 0.96 -10.23
N ILE A 56 -7.97 -0.09 -9.60
CA ILE A 56 -7.24 -1.34 -9.34
C ILE A 56 -7.01 -2.09 -10.64
N LYS A 57 -5.77 -2.52 -10.90
CA LYS A 57 -5.41 -3.24 -12.12
C LYS A 57 -5.60 -4.74 -12.03
N THR A 58 -5.20 -5.33 -10.92
CA THR A 58 -5.11 -6.78 -10.77
C THR A 58 -5.84 -7.28 -9.53
N SER A 59 -6.24 -8.55 -9.54
CA SER A 59 -6.84 -9.21 -8.38
C SER A 59 -5.88 -9.24 -7.18
N GLU A 60 -4.59 -9.45 -7.45
CA GLU A 60 -3.53 -9.49 -6.42
C GLU A 60 -3.36 -8.13 -5.74
N GLU A 61 -3.41 -7.04 -6.51
CA GLU A 61 -3.42 -5.68 -5.95
C GLU A 61 -4.63 -5.48 -5.03
N ALA A 62 -5.82 -5.89 -5.45
CA ALA A 62 -7.02 -5.83 -4.62
C ALA A 62 -6.88 -6.62 -3.32
N ASP A 63 -6.26 -7.80 -3.38
CA ASP A 63 -6.02 -8.66 -2.21
C ASP A 63 -5.07 -8.02 -1.20
N VAL A 64 -4.07 -7.26 -1.65
CA VAL A 64 -3.21 -6.47 -0.75
C VAL A 64 -4.04 -5.48 0.06
N TYR A 65 -4.91 -4.71 -0.59
CA TYR A 65 -5.75 -3.71 0.10
C TYR A 65 -6.81 -4.34 1.01
N LYS A 66 -7.41 -5.46 0.59
CA LYS A 66 -8.34 -6.23 1.43
C LYS A 66 -7.65 -6.78 2.68
N SER A 67 -6.48 -7.37 2.50
CA SER A 67 -5.68 -7.93 3.62
C SER A 67 -5.22 -6.86 4.60
N ALA A 68 -4.95 -5.65 4.11
CA ALA A 68 -4.64 -4.49 4.95
C ALA A 68 -5.87 -3.91 5.68
N GLY A 69 -7.09 -4.39 5.38
CA GLY A 69 -8.32 -3.94 6.00
C GLY A 69 -8.72 -2.51 5.65
N LEU A 70 -8.30 -2.01 4.50
CA LEU A 70 -8.53 -0.63 4.09
C LEU A 70 -10.00 -0.35 3.81
N LYS A 71 -10.45 0.86 4.17
CA LYS A 71 -11.81 1.36 3.93
C LYS A 71 -11.79 2.50 2.94
N ASP A 72 -12.80 2.54 2.06
CA ASP A 72 -13.02 3.68 1.19
C ASP A 72 -13.59 4.85 1.99
N VAL A 73 -12.84 5.93 2.04
CA VAL A 73 -13.24 7.19 2.65
C VAL A 73 -12.92 8.31 1.65
N ASN A 74 -13.96 8.99 1.20
CA ASN A 74 -13.83 10.11 0.24
C ASN A 74 -13.00 9.77 -1.02
N GLY A 75 -13.11 8.53 -1.51
CA GLY A 75 -12.43 8.09 -2.72
C GLY A 75 -10.96 7.70 -2.55
N ASN A 76 -10.51 7.46 -1.32
CA ASN A 76 -9.20 6.88 -1.00
C ASN A 76 -9.35 5.67 -0.09
N LEU A 77 -8.37 4.78 -0.09
CA LEU A 77 -8.33 3.63 0.79
C LEU A 77 -7.53 3.94 2.06
N GLU A 78 -8.24 4.10 3.16
CA GLU A 78 -7.70 4.54 4.45
C GLU A 78 -7.59 3.40 5.46
N ARG A 79 -6.56 3.47 6.31
CA ARG A 79 -6.37 2.57 7.46
C ARG A 79 -7.26 2.97 8.63
N THR A 80 -7.69 1.97 9.37
CA THR A 80 -8.48 2.13 10.61
C THR A 80 -7.69 1.78 11.87
N ASP A 81 -6.45 1.34 11.74
CA ASP A 81 -5.61 0.80 12.82
C ASP A 81 -4.46 1.73 13.25
N ILE A 82 -4.48 2.99 12.82
CA ILE A 82 -3.50 3.99 13.26
C ILE A 82 -3.93 4.54 14.63
N ASP A 83 -3.04 4.45 15.61
CA ASP A 83 -3.21 5.15 16.88
C ASP A 83 -2.79 6.62 16.72
N TRP A 84 -3.78 7.49 16.58
CA TRP A 84 -3.57 8.92 16.35
C TRP A 84 -2.97 9.66 17.55
N GLY A 85 -3.17 9.12 18.77
CA GLY A 85 -2.59 9.65 20.00
C GLY A 85 -1.19 9.13 20.30
N ALA A 86 -0.70 8.12 19.59
CA ALA A 86 0.61 7.57 19.81
C ALA A 86 1.70 8.58 19.44
N LYS A 87 2.73 8.63 20.29
CA LYS A 87 3.94 9.40 20.02
C LYS A 87 4.84 8.67 19.02
N ILE A 88 5.78 9.41 18.44
CA ILE A 88 6.83 8.84 17.59
C ILE A 88 7.55 7.73 18.36
N PRO A 89 7.80 6.56 17.74
CA PRO A 89 8.51 5.46 18.39
C PRO A 89 9.84 5.89 18.99
N GLN A 90 10.14 5.43 20.21
CA GLN A 90 11.31 5.89 20.96
C GLN A 90 12.64 5.62 20.24
N ASP A 91 12.77 4.49 19.56
CA ASP A 91 13.94 4.15 18.75
C ASP A 91 14.18 5.18 17.62
N ARG A 92 13.12 5.78 17.08
CA ARG A 92 13.22 6.86 16.08
C ARG A 92 13.67 8.16 16.69
N ILE A 93 13.21 8.50 17.89
CA ILE A 93 13.66 9.66 18.64
C ILE A 93 15.12 9.48 19.03
N ASP A 94 15.54 8.31 19.51
CA ASP A 94 16.91 8.01 19.88
C ASP A 94 17.87 8.13 18.68
N ARG A 95 17.45 7.63 17.51
CA ARG A 95 18.20 7.79 16.27
C ARG A 95 18.31 9.26 15.84
N MET A 96 17.22 10.01 15.96
CA MET A 96 17.20 11.44 15.66
C MET A 96 18.16 12.19 16.58
N ARG A 97 18.17 11.87 17.86
CA ARG A 97 19.09 12.42 18.87
C ARG A 97 20.54 12.14 18.51
N SER A 98 20.85 10.91 18.13
CA SER A 98 22.19 10.50 17.72
C SER A 98 22.68 11.23 16.47
N LEU A 99 21.79 11.49 15.52
CA LEU A 99 22.14 12.10 14.23
C LEU A 99 22.13 13.65 14.26
N PHE A 100 21.21 14.25 15.00
CA PHE A 100 20.91 15.69 14.93
C PHE A 100 20.97 16.40 16.27
N GLY A 101 21.22 15.69 17.38
CA GLY A 101 21.34 16.23 18.72
C GLY A 101 20.02 16.37 19.49
N ASP A 102 20.15 16.73 20.76
CA ASP A 102 19.07 16.79 21.74
C ASP A 102 17.98 17.81 21.35
N GLU A 103 18.37 18.97 20.89
CA GLU A 103 17.43 20.06 20.57
C GLU A 103 16.45 19.63 19.47
N VAL A 104 16.93 18.94 18.43
CA VAL A 104 16.09 18.42 17.35
C VAL A 104 15.20 17.29 17.84
N ALA A 105 15.78 16.30 18.55
CA ALA A 105 15.03 15.17 19.07
C ALA A 105 13.91 15.60 20.04
N ASP A 106 14.19 16.56 20.93
CA ASP A 106 13.22 17.04 21.91
C ASP A 106 12.02 17.75 21.25
N LYS A 107 12.22 18.42 20.12
CA LYS A 107 11.10 19.00 19.33
C LYS A 107 10.15 17.95 18.78
N TRP A 108 10.62 16.74 18.52
CA TRP A 108 9.83 15.65 17.94
C TRP A 108 9.28 14.68 18.99
N SER A 109 9.93 14.57 20.15
CA SER A 109 9.61 13.56 21.17
C SER A 109 8.18 13.61 21.71
N ASP A 110 7.56 14.79 21.70
CA ASP A 110 6.19 14.99 22.18
C ASP A 110 5.13 14.98 21.08
N LYS A 111 5.54 14.93 19.81
CA LYS A 111 4.60 14.89 18.70
C LYS A 111 3.88 13.55 18.63
N THR A 112 2.57 13.62 18.43
CA THR A 112 1.71 12.46 18.16
C THR A 112 1.54 12.23 16.66
N ASN A 113 0.99 11.08 16.28
CA ASN A 113 0.59 10.83 14.89
C ASN A 113 -0.38 11.91 14.37
N LEU A 114 -1.28 12.39 15.21
CA LEU A 114 -2.18 13.48 14.85
C LEU A 114 -1.42 14.78 14.55
N ASP A 115 -0.40 15.10 15.35
CA ASP A 115 0.47 16.26 15.11
C ASP A 115 1.23 16.13 13.78
N LEU A 116 1.71 14.93 13.46
CA LEU A 116 2.42 14.67 12.21
C LEU A 116 1.56 14.96 11.00
N ILE A 117 0.33 14.43 10.95
CA ILE A 117 -0.55 14.66 9.79
C ILE A 117 -1.05 16.09 9.70
N ARG A 118 -1.22 16.80 10.82
CA ARG A 118 -1.49 18.24 10.82
C ARG A 118 -0.38 19.00 10.08
N GLU A 119 0.86 18.58 10.21
CA GLU A 119 2.01 19.16 9.52
C GLU A 119 2.23 18.59 8.10
N GLY A 120 1.31 17.77 7.59
CA GLY A 120 1.43 17.14 6.27
C GLY A 120 2.45 16.00 6.21
N LYS A 121 2.79 15.41 7.35
CA LYS A 121 3.74 14.30 7.47
C LYS A 121 3.02 12.99 7.72
N ALA A 122 3.52 11.91 7.12
CA ALA A 122 2.96 10.58 7.35
C ALA A 122 3.02 10.16 8.83
N PRO A 123 1.96 9.54 9.37
CA PRO A 123 1.97 8.98 10.70
C PRO A 123 2.81 7.70 10.75
N TYR A 124 3.09 7.21 11.96
CA TYR A 124 3.64 5.88 12.17
C TYR A 124 2.50 4.85 12.25
N GLY A 125 2.63 3.79 11.47
CA GLY A 125 1.68 2.69 11.43
C GLY A 125 1.93 1.63 12.53
N PRO A 126 1.11 0.57 12.53
CA PRO A 126 1.24 -0.51 13.51
C PRO A 126 2.55 -1.29 13.41
N ASP A 127 3.26 -1.19 12.30
CA ASP A 127 4.60 -1.79 12.12
C ASP A 127 5.75 -0.92 12.67
N GLY A 128 5.45 0.23 13.27
CA GLY A 128 6.45 1.16 13.80
C GLY A 128 7.18 1.99 12.75
N GLU A 129 6.77 1.91 11.50
CA GLU A 129 7.32 2.67 10.37
C GLU A 129 6.31 3.70 9.86
N ARG A 130 6.81 4.67 9.07
CA ARG A 130 5.93 5.64 8.42
C ARG A 130 4.97 4.96 7.45
N VAL A 131 3.70 5.32 7.51
CA VAL A 131 2.70 4.88 6.53
C VAL A 131 3.09 5.40 5.15
N ASN A 132 3.01 4.53 4.15
CA ASN A 132 3.25 4.84 2.75
C ASN A 132 1.92 5.12 2.04
N LEU A 133 1.88 6.15 1.22
CA LEU A 133 0.81 6.36 0.26
C LEU A 133 1.19 5.73 -1.07
N HIS A 134 0.29 4.92 -1.60
CA HIS A 134 0.45 4.24 -2.87
C HIS A 134 -0.65 4.64 -3.84
N HIS A 135 -0.29 5.06 -5.05
CA HIS A 135 -1.27 5.31 -6.12
C HIS A 135 -1.85 4.00 -6.61
N ILE A 136 -3.15 3.83 -6.44
CA ILE A 136 -3.85 2.62 -6.86
C ILE A 136 -3.70 2.45 -8.38
N GLY A 137 -3.26 1.27 -8.81
CA GLY A 137 -3.00 0.98 -10.22
C GLY A 137 -1.77 1.69 -10.81
N GLN A 138 -0.89 2.26 -10.00
CA GLN A 138 0.32 2.99 -10.44
C GLN A 138 0.06 4.14 -11.42
N LYS A 139 -1.04 4.87 -11.28
CA LYS A 139 -1.36 6.03 -12.12
C LYS A 139 -1.28 7.32 -11.31
N PRO A 140 -0.73 8.42 -11.85
CA PRO A 140 -0.49 9.66 -11.10
C PRO A 140 -1.76 10.32 -10.55
N ASP A 141 -2.88 10.20 -11.23
CA ASP A 141 -4.15 10.83 -10.85
C ASP A 141 -5.14 9.85 -10.20
N SER A 142 -4.66 8.68 -9.79
CA SER A 142 -5.53 7.68 -9.17
C SER A 142 -5.71 7.92 -7.67
N PRO A 143 -6.75 7.32 -7.06
CA PRO A 143 -6.90 7.28 -5.63
C PRO A 143 -5.65 6.73 -4.92
N LEU A 144 -5.48 7.13 -3.66
CA LEU A 144 -4.36 6.69 -2.83
C LEU A 144 -4.80 5.60 -1.85
N ALA A 145 -3.90 4.68 -1.57
CA ALA A 145 -4.04 3.66 -0.53
C ALA A 145 -2.99 3.86 0.57
N GLU A 146 -3.44 3.83 1.83
CA GLU A 146 -2.58 3.88 3.01
C GLU A 146 -2.04 2.48 3.33
N LEU A 147 -0.77 2.22 3.07
CA LEU A 147 -0.12 0.95 3.37
C LEU A 147 0.94 1.14 4.47
N THR A 148 1.09 0.14 5.34
CA THR A 148 2.29 0.11 6.18
C THR A 148 3.53 -0.02 5.30
N ASN A 149 4.68 0.39 5.81
CA ASN A 149 5.94 0.20 5.09
C ASN A 149 6.22 -1.30 4.83
N THR A 150 5.85 -2.16 5.78
CA THR A 150 5.95 -3.61 5.65
C THR A 150 5.05 -4.17 4.55
N GLU A 151 3.78 -3.79 4.51
CA GLU A 151 2.84 -4.19 3.45
C GLU A 151 3.32 -3.73 2.08
N HIS A 152 3.75 -2.48 1.97
CA HIS A 152 4.22 -1.91 0.71
C HIS A 152 5.48 -2.62 0.19
N LYS A 153 6.46 -2.90 1.05
CA LYS A 153 7.69 -3.59 0.67
C LYS A 153 7.48 -5.07 0.35
N THR A 154 6.70 -5.77 1.17
CA THR A 154 6.42 -7.19 0.98
C THR A 154 5.67 -7.45 -0.34
N ASN A 155 4.81 -6.53 -0.74
CA ASN A 155 4.00 -6.64 -1.95
C ASN A 155 4.53 -5.78 -3.12
N ASP A 156 5.78 -5.35 -3.06
CA ASP A 156 6.38 -4.44 -4.06
C ASP A 156 6.22 -4.97 -5.50
N GLY A 157 6.40 -6.27 -5.72
CA GLY A 157 6.23 -6.88 -7.05
C GLY A 157 4.79 -6.91 -7.57
N ILE A 158 3.79 -6.89 -6.66
CA ILE A 158 2.36 -6.81 -7.00
C ILE A 158 1.95 -5.36 -7.27
N LEU A 159 2.43 -4.46 -6.43
CA LEU A 159 2.05 -3.04 -6.45
C LEU A 159 2.75 -2.24 -7.55
N HIS A 160 3.92 -2.68 -7.99
CA HIS A 160 4.75 -1.97 -8.97
C HIS A 160 5.12 -2.85 -10.16
N ASP A 161 4.65 -2.45 -11.34
CA ASP A 161 5.09 -3.02 -12.61
C ASP A 161 6.48 -2.46 -12.96
N LYS A 162 7.50 -3.22 -12.64
CA LYS A 162 8.91 -2.83 -12.88
C LYS A 162 9.32 -2.86 -14.35
N THR A 163 8.44 -3.33 -15.23
CA THR A 163 8.67 -3.33 -16.68
C THR A 163 8.37 -1.98 -17.33
N LYS A 164 7.68 -1.10 -16.59
CA LYS A 164 7.27 0.23 -17.06
C LYS A 164 8.02 1.32 -16.31
N VAL A 165 8.26 2.43 -17.04
CA VAL A 165 8.76 3.66 -16.41
C VAL A 165 7.68 4.23 -15.50
N SER A 166 8.06 4.68 -14.31
CA SER A 166 7.12 5.33 -13.39
C SER A 166 6.59 6.63 -13.99
N GLU A 167 5.29 6.78 -14.07
CA GLU A 167 4.62 8.01 -14.49
C GLU A 167 4.48 9.02 -13.32
N ILE A 168 4.85 8.61 -12.09
CA ILE A 168 4.70 9.41 -10.89
C ILE A 168 5.91 10.33 -10.73
N GLU A 169 5.68 11.63 -10.83
CA GLU A 169 6.69 12.66 -10.63
C GLU A 169 6.92 12.90 -9.13
N ARG A 170 8.14 12.64 -8.64
CA ARG A 170 8.48 12.73 -7.22
C ARG A 170 8.19 14.09 -6.57
N PRO A 171 8.47 15.26 -7.19
CA PRO A 171 8.17 16.56 -6.59
C PRO A 171 6.66 16.79 -6.45
N VAL A 172 5.88 16.41 -7.47
CA VAL A 172 4.41 16.50 -7.47
C VAL A 172 3.83 15.59 -6.40
N PHE A 173 4.30 14.35 -6.33
CA PHE A 173 3.85 13.40 -5.31
C PHE A 173 4.21 13.82 -3.88
N ARG A 174 5.33 14.51 -3.68
CA ARG A 174 5.68 15.08 -2.37
C ARG A 174 4.60 16.06 -1.89
N LYS A 175 4.17 16.96 -2.77
CA LYS A 175 3.12 17.94 -2.47
C LYS A 175 1.76 17.29 -2.26
N GLU A 176 1.43 16.31 -3.09
CA GLU A 176 0.20 15.52 -2.96
C GLU A 176 0.11 14.83 -1.60
N ARG A 177 1.20 14.17 -1.15
CA ARG A 177 1.27 13.54 0.17
C ARG A 177 1.07 14.52 1.32
N GLU A 178 1.69 15.69 1.24
CA GLU A 178 1.52 16.75 2.25
C GLU A 178 0.05 17.17 2.37
N VAL A 179 -0.60 17.45 1.25
CA VAL A 179 -2.01 17.82 1.17
C VAL A 179 -2.90 16.68 1.66
N TYR A 180 -2.61 15.45 1.25
CA TYR A 180 -3.36 14.27 1.68
C TYR A 180 -3.41 14.16 3.21
N TRP A 181 -2.27 14.22 3.88
CA TRP A 181 -2.21 14.08 5.33
C TRP A 181 -2.87 15.25 6.06
N GLN A 182 -2.75 16.48 5.54
CA GLN A 182 -3.47 17.63 6.09
C GLN A 182 -4.99 17.47 5.96
N ASN A 183 -5.47 16.94 4.85
CA ASN A 183 -6.89 16.61 4.67
C ASN A 183 -7.33 15.52 5.65
N ARG A 184 -6.50 14.50 5.85
CA ARG A 184 -6.75 13.45 6.84
C ARG A 184 -6.91 13.99 8.26
N TYR A 185 -6.08 14.97 8.62
CA TYR A 185 -6.22 15.70 9.89
C TYR A 185 -7.57 16.41 9.99
N ASN A 186 -7.96 17.11 8.95
CA ASN A 186 -9.23 17.85 8.93
C ASN A 186 -10.44 16.90 9.05
N GLU A 187 -10.41 15.76 8.39
CA GLU A 187 -11.46 14.73 8.50
C GLU A 187 -11.62 14.22 9.93
N LEU A 188 -10.50 13.96 10.62
CA LEU A 188 -10.50 13.44 11.99
C LEU A 188 -10.91 14.47 13.04
N THR A 189 -10.69 15.76 12.78
CA THR A 189 -10.91 16.83 13.78
C THR A 189 -12.21 17.61 13.58
N ASN A 190 -12.83 17.52 12.41
CA ASN A 190 -14.09 18.20 12.07
C ASN A 190 -15.34 17.30 12.22
N GLN A 191 -15.24 16.18 12.93
CA GLN A 191 -16.36 15.29 13.21
C GLN A 191 -17.21 15.79 14.37
#